data_daa25f7075d8592137f66b1f8f13f436
#
_entry.id   daa25f7075d8592137f66b1f8f13f436
#
_cell.length_a   1.000
_cell.length_b   1.000
_cell.length_c   1.000
_cell.angle_alpha   90.00
_cell.angle_beta   90.00
_cell.angle_gamma   90.00
#
_symmetry.space_group_name_H-M   'P 1'
#
loop_
_entity.id
_entity.type
_entity.pdbx_description
1 polymer ?
#
loop_
_entity_poly.entity_id
_entity_poly.type
_entity_poly.pdbx_seq_one_letter_code
_entity_poly.pdbx_strand_id
1 'polypeptide(L)'
;MTTQQPRPAQSARERMQEAHRREQRAATVRRRTAVGVAVAAVIAVVGGTVAAISTASDGSGTAAAAVPVTTPAHTSGTDGTVVVYGRADAPHTLTVYEDFRCPVCREFETSAGQAVQQLADSGTYKIEYHLAAFLDDNLGGKGSRTALAAAGAALDQGVDQFKKFHDVLYANQPAETSDGFGDTNRILELAGKVPGLKTAAFTKAVTEGTYLPWASKVAKAFNSSGVNGTPTVKLDGRTLSVFDGAGKPVTPEQYTALIRSTIGG
;
A
#
# COMPACT_ATOMS: atom_id res chain seq x y z
N MET A 1 -46.95 -1.12 -40.03
CA MET A 1 -46.14 0.11 -39.74
C MET A 1 -45.75 0.05 -38.28
N THR A 2 -44.52 -0.35 -38.01
CA THR A 2 -43.96 -0.52 -36.64
C THR A 2 -43.20 0.73 -36.29
N THR A 3 -43.75 1.55 -35.42
CA THR A 3 -43.11 2.78 -34.89
C THR A 3 -42.00 2.42 -33.94
N GLN A 4 -40.74 2.61 -34.37
CA GLN A 4 -39.57 2.47 -33.55
C GLN A 4 -39.40 3.74 -32.68
N GLN A 5 -39.60 3.60 -31.36
CA GLN A 5 -39.37 4.70 -30.43
C GLN A 5 -37.88 5.05 -30.36
N PRO A 6 -37.48 6.34 -30.37
CA PRO A 6 -36.09 6.73 -30.27
C PRO A 6 -35.58 6.46 -28.85
N ARG A 7 -34.39 5.83 -28.74
CA ARG A 7 -33.69 5.59 -27.48
C ARG A 7 -33.31 6.94 -26.84
N PRO A 8 -33.51 7.08 -25.51
CA PRO A 8 -33.09 8.30 -24.81
C PRO A 8 -31.58 8.53 -24.94
N ALA A 9 -31.18 9.79 -25.15
CA ALA A 9 -29.78 10.18 -25.26
C ALA A 9 -29.07 9.95 -23.93
N GLN A 10 -28.07 9.09 -23.93
CA GLN A 10 -27.21 8.82 -22.77
C GLN A 10 -26.53 10.10 -22.28
N SER A 11 -26.52 10.34 -20.98
CA SER A 11 -25.86 11.48 -20.36
C SER A 11 -24.33 11.45 -20.57
N ALA A 12 -23.68 12.59 -20.54
CA ALA A 12 -22.22 12.65 -20.68
C ALA A 12 -21.48 11.83 -19.61
N ARG A 13 -22.06 11.70 -18.41
CA ARG A 13 -21.57 10.85 -17.32
C ARG A 13 -21.64 9.36 -17.66
N GLU A 14 -22.74 8.89 -18.21
CA GLU A 14 -22.90 7.48 -18.61
C GLU A 14 -21.91 7.10 -19.72
N ARG A 15 -21.68 7.99 -20.68
CA ARG A 15 -20.68 7.78 -21.74
C ARG A 15 -19.25 7.69 -21.19
N MET A 16 -18.88 8.54 -20.24
CA MET A 16 -17.57 8.45 -19.58
C MET A 16 -17.41 7.17 -18.75
N GLN A 17 -18.43 6.77 -18.00
CA GLN A 17 -18.40 5.52 -17.24
C GLN A 17 -18.34 4.29 -18.15
N GLU A 18 -19.01 4.31 -19.28
CA GLU A 18 -18.92 3.22 -20.27
C GLU A 18 -17.54 3.17 -20.94
N ALA A 19 -16.93 4.31 -21.25
CA ALA A 19 -15.58 4.38 -21.77
C ALA A 19 -14.55 3.79 -20.78
N HIS A 20 -14.61 4.20 -19.51
CA HIS A 20 -13.76 3.63 -18.45
C HIS A 20 -13.96 2.12 -18.25
N ARG A 21 -15.19 1.63 -18.29
CA ARG A 21 -15.46 0.17 -18.20
C ARG A 21 -14.91 -0.58 -19.41
N ARG A 22 -14.96 0.00 -20.61
CA ARG A 22 -14.38 -0.60 -21.83
C ARG A 22 -12.85 -0.65 -21.77
N GLU A 23 -12.21 0.41 -21.29
CA GLU A 23 -10.76 0.45 -21.08
C GLU A 23 -10.29 -0.58 -20.05
N GLN A 24 -10.98 -0.69 -18.91
CA GLN A 24 -10.68 -1.69 -17.88
C GLN A 24 -10.84 -3.13 -18.41
N ARG A 25 -11.90 -3.40 -19.19
CA ARG A 25 -12.10 -4.71 -19.82
C ARG A 25 -11.03 -5.01 -20.87
N ALA A 26 -10.64 -4.02 -21.67
CA ALA A 26 -9.59 -4.17 -22.67
C ALA A 26 -8.21 -4.42 -22.03
N ALA A 27 -7.90 -3.74 -20.91
CA ALA A 27 -6.69 -3.97 -20.13
C ALA A 27 -6.67 -5.39 -19.53
N THR A 28 -7.78 -5.85 -19.00
CA THR A 28 -7.91 -7.20 -18.42
C THR A 28 -7.77 -8.29 -19.50
N VAL A 29 -8.34 -8.09 -20.69
CA VAL A 29 -8.22 -9.03 -21.81
C VAL A 29 -6.78 -9.06 -22.32
N ARG A 30 -6.13 -7.90 -22.52
CA ARG A 30 -4.71 -7.82 -22.92
C ARG A 30 -3.80 -8.52 -21.91
N ARG A 31 -4.06 -8.38 -20.61
CA ARG A 31 -3.30 -9.05 -19.55
C ARG A 31 -3.48 -10.57 -19.59
N ARG A 32 -4.71 -11.06 -19.81
CA ARG A 32 -4.99 -12.50 -19.93
C ARG A 32 -4.37 -13.13 -21.18
N THR A 33 -4.35 -12.43 -22.30
CA THR A 33 -3.71 -12.91 -23.53
C THR A 33 -2.19 -12.89 -23.42
N ALA A 34 -1.59 -11.87 -22.76
CA ALA A 34 -0.14 -11.82 -22.54
C ALA A 34 0.33 -12.96 -21.60
N VAL A 35 -0.42 -13.25 -20.54
CA VAL A 35 -0.13 -14.39 -19.64
C VAL A 35 -0.34 -15.72 -20.34
N GLY A 36 -1.38 -15.86 -21.18
CA GLY A 36 -1.65 -17.09 -21.95
C GLY A 36 -0.54 -17.41 -22.94
N VAL A 37 0.01 -16.39 -23.62
CA VAL A 37 1.12 -16.57 -24.58
C VAL A 37 2.42 -16.91 -23.86
N ALA A 38 2.70 -16.30 -22.69
CA ALA A 38 3.87 -16.59 -21.89
C ALA A 38 3.85 -18.03 -21.35
N VAL A 39 2.69 -18.53 -20.88
CA VAL A 39 2.53 -19.90 -20.41
C VAL A 39 2.68 -20.90 -21.55
N ALA A 40 2.13 -20.63 -22.73
CA ALA A 40 2.27 -21.49 -23.91
C ALA A 40 3.73 -21.60 -24.39
N ALA A 41 4.49 -20.48 -24.34
CA ALA A 41 5.89 -20.46 -24.70
C ALA A 41 6.77 -21.27 -23.72
N VAL A 42 6.47 -21.20 -22.41
CA VAL A 42 7.19 -21.99 -21.37
C VAL A 42 6.90 -23.49 -21.52
N ILE A 43 5.68 -23.88 -21.85
CA ILE A 43 5.33 -25.30 -22.05
C ILE A 43 6.03 -25.87 -23.30
N ALA A 44 6.19 -25.08 -24.36
CA ALA A 44 6.89 -25.51 -25.59
C ALA A 44 8.40 -25.70 -25.38
N VAL A 45 9.03 -24.90 -24.51
CA VAL A 45 10.46 -25.03 -24.19
C VAL A 45 10.71 -26.19 -23.21
N VAL A 46 9.79 -26.45 -22.26
CA VAL A 46 9.92 -27.57 -21.30
C VAL A 46 9.56 -28.92 -21.95
N GLY A 47 8.62 -28.94 -22.90
CA GLY A 47 8.23 -30.18 -23.62
C GLY A 47 9.28 -30.72 -24.57
N GLY A 48 10.22 -29.92 -25.05
CA GLY A 48 11.27 -30.33 -26.00
C GLY A 48 12.53 -30.96 -25.37
N THR A 49 12.72 -30.81 -24.07
CA THR A 49 13.93 -31.26 -23.37
C THR A 49 13.75 -32.51 -22.48
N VAL A 50 12.50 -32.98 -22.30
CA VAL A 50 12.22 -34.13 -21.42
C VAL A 50 12.53 -35.49 -22.07
N ALA A 51 12.83 -35.57 -23.39
CA ALA A 51 13.13 -36.80 -24.08
C ALA A 51 14.61 -37.27 -23.98
N ALA A 52 15.51 -36.58 -23.30
CA ALA A 52 16.93 -36.86 -23.30
C ALA A 52 17.61 -37.10 -21.92
N ILE A 53 16.86 -36.98 -20.81
CA ILE A 53 17.48 -37.17 -19.47
C ILE A 53 16.59 -38.07 -18.60
N SER A 54 16.54 -39.36 -18.94
CA SER A 54 15.99 -40.37 -18.06
C SER A 54 17.03 -41.49 -17.79
N THR A 55 18.21 -41.09 -17.31
CA THR A 55 19.07 -42.00 -16.56
C THR A 55 19.97 -41.19 -15.64
N ALA A 56 19.90 -41.51 -14.35
CA ALA A 56 20.74 -41.08 -13.24
C ALA A 56 20.39 -39.71 -12.61
N SER A 57 19.72 -39.70 -11.47
CA SER A 57 20.35 -39.46 -10.18
C SER A 57 19.31 -39.31 -9.09
N ASP A 58 19.46 -40.07 -8.05
CA ASP A 58 19.05 -39.70 -6.70
C ASP A 58 19.62 -38.33 -6.39
N GLY A 59 18.78 -37.36 -6.11
CA GLY A 59 19.24 -35.99 -5.85
C GLY A 59 18.20 -35.20 -5.12
N SER A 60 18.37 -35.12 -3.81
CA SER A 60 17.78 -34.09 -2.94
C SER A 60 17.48 -32.81 -3.70
N GLY A 61 16.20 -32.55 -3.95
CA GLY A 61 15.74 -31.22 -4.29
C GLY A 61 16.07 -30.29 -3.14
N THR A 62 17.18 -29.56 -3.25
CA THR A 62 17.46 -28.42 -2.38
C THR A 62 16.31 -27.43 -2.58
N ALA A 63 15.33 -27.47 -1.68
CA ALA A 63 14.39 -26.38 -1.52
C ALA A 63 15.24 -25.11 -1.38
N ALA A 64 15.10 -24.17 -2.31
CA ALA A 64 15.77 -22.89 -2.21
C ALA A 64 15.49 -22.36 -0.81
N ALA A 65 16.54 -22.23 0.00
CA ALA A 65 16.41 -21.78 1.38
C ALA A 65 15.65 -20.45 1.35
N ALA A 66 14.51 -20.41 2.01
CA ALA A 66 13.70 -19.19 2.10
C ALA A 66 14.60 -18.11 2.71
N VAL A 67 14.76 -16.99 1.98
CA VAL A 67 15.55 -15.85 2.49
C VAL A 67 14.92 -15.44 3.83
N PRO A 68 15.69 -15.41 4.93
CA PRO A 68 15.15 -15.04 6.23
C PRO A 68 14.55 -13.63 6.15
N VAL A 69 13.28 -13.49 6.57
CA VAL A 69 12.60 -12.20 6.61
C VAL A 69 13.01 -11.48 7.89
N THR A 70 13.88 -10.47 7.76
CA THR A 70 14.15 -9.55 8.86
C THR A 70 12.93 -8.69 9.09
N THR A 71 12.31 -8.81 10.27
CA THR A 71 11.15 -8.03 10.67
C THR A 71 11.63 -6.85 11.52
N PRO A 72 11.19 -5.61 11.27
CA PRO A 72 11.55 -4.46 12.11
C PRO A 72 11.10 -4.68 13.56
N ALA A 73 11.85 -4.16 14.52
CA ALA A 73 11.36 -4.01 15.88
C ALA A 73 10.06 -3.16 15.88
N HIS A 74 9.28 -3.22 16.93
CA HIS A 74 8.02 -2.48 17.10
C HIS A 74 6.91 -2.78 16.09
N THR A 75 7.02 -3.85 15.29
CA THR A 75 5.89 -4.36 14.50
C THR A 75 4.87 -5.03 15.41
N SER A 76 3.63 -5.11 14.93
CA SER A 76 2.48 -5.69 15.63
C SER A 76 1.72 -6.67 14.71
N GLY A 77 0.67 -7.28 15.28
CA GLY A 77 -0.08 -8.34 14.60
C GLY A 77 0.66 -9.69 14.63
N THR A 78 -0.08 -10.76 14.41
CA THR A 78 0.42 -12.15 14.52
C THR A 78 1.64 -12.40 13.61
N ASP A 79 1.68 -11.71 12.47
CA ASP A 79 2.74 -11.87 11.47
C ASP A 79 3.75 -10.73 11.42
N GLY A 80 3.67 -9.74 12.34
CA GLY A 80 4.52 -8.57 12.34
C GLY A 80 4.34 -7.69 11.09
N THR A 81 3.10 -7.56 10.59
CA THR A 81 2.77 -6.81 9.36
C THR A 81 1.97 -5.54 9.62
N VAL A 82 1.68 -5.23 10.88
CA VAL A 82 0.93 -4.06 11.32
C VAL A 82 1.85 -3.13 12.10
N VAL A 83 1.69 -1.82 11.91
CA VAL A 83 2.35 -0.82 12.75
C VAL A 83 1.30 -0.17 13.63
N VAL A 84 1.53 -0.16 14.95
CA VAL A 84 0.63 0.46 15.92
C VAL A 84 1.25 1.75 16.44
N TYR A 85 0.51 2.86 16.34
CA TYR A 85 0.87 4.16 16.87
C TYR A 85 -0.16 4.64 17.91
N GLY A 86 0.30 5.29 18.95
CA GLY A 86 -0.53 5.77 20.06
C GLY A 86 -0.51 4.84 21.27
N ARG A 87 -1.40 5.11 22.22
CA ARG A 87 -1.44 4.38 23.49
C ARG A 87 -2.02 2.98 23.31
N ALA A 88 -1.33 1.98 23.82
CA ALA A 88 -1.76 0.58 23.72
C ALA A 88 -3.11 0.30 24.42
N ASP A 89 -3.42 1.08 25.47
CA ASP A 89 -4.65 0.99 26.27
C ASP A 89 -5.77 1.92 25.77
N ALA A 90 -5.60 2.57 24.62
CA ALA A 90 -6.65 3.41 24.04
C ALA A 90 -7.93 2.59 23.80
N PRO A 91 -9.12 3.15 24.14
CA PRO A 91 -10.40 2.42 24.09
C PRO A 91 -10.86 2.07 22.68
N HIS A 92 -10.37 2.80 21.67
CA HIS A 92 -10.75 2.64 20.27
C HIS A 92 -9.55 2.32 19.40
N THR A 93 -9.82 1.75 18.23
CA THR A 93 -8.80 1.45 17.21
C THR A 93 -9.17 2.10 15.89
N LEU A 94 -8.31 2.99 15.41
CA LEU A 94 -8.37 3.51 14.04
C LEU A 94 -7.51 2.62 13.14
N THR A 95 -8.11 1.93 12.20
CA THR A 95 -7.39 1.13 11.21
C THR A 95 -7.27 1.92 9.91
N VAL A 96 -6.04 2.11 9.43
CA VAL A 96 -5.74 2.87 8.21
C VAL A 96 -5.03 1.97 7.22
N TYR A 97 -5.61 1.83 6.03
CA TYR A 97 -5.01 1.11 4.89
C TYR A 97 -4.53 2.12 3.87
N GLU A 98 -3.24 2.09 3.53
CA GLU A 98 -2.63 3.07 2.64
C GLU A 98 -1.40 2.57 1.88
N ASP A 99 -1.08 3.24 0.76
CA ASP A 99 0.11 2.99 -0.07
C ASP A 99 0.86 4.32 -0.23
N PHE A 100 2.16 4.33 0.01
CA PHE A 100 2.99 5.55 -0.05
C PHE A 100 3.03 6.22 -1.43
N ARG A 101 2.64 5.53 -2.50
CA ARG A 101 2.49 6.14 -3.84
C ARG A 101 1.08 6.62 -4.14
N CYS A 102 0.09 6.30 -3.31
CA CYS A 102 -1.31 6.65 -3.56
C CYS A 102 -1.55 8.16 -3.35
N PRO A 103 -1.95 8.92 -4.39
CA PRO A 103 -2.16 10.36 -4.27
C PRO A 103 -3.35 10.70 -3.36
N VAL A 104 -4.37 9.86 -3.33
CA VAL A 104 -5.54 10.05 -2.46
C VAL A 104 -5.15 9.84 -0.98
N CYS A 105 -4.23 8.91 -0.67
CA CYS A 105 -3.66 8.79 0.67
C CYS A 105 -2.90 10.06 1.08
N ARG A 106 -2.08 10.62 0.17
CA ARG A 106 -1.42 11.91 0.42
C ARG A 106 -2.42 13.02 0.72
N GLU A 107 -3.51 13.13 -0.03
CA GLU A 107 -4.53 14.15 0.19
C GLU A 107 -5.15 14.00 1.59
N PHE A 108 -5.45 12.79 2.03
CA PHE A 108 -5.95 12.53 3.38
C PHE A 108 -4.90 12.90 4.45
N GLU A 109 -3.67 12.38 4.33
CA GLU A 109 -2.61 12.60 5.31
C GLU A 109 -2.18 14.07 5.41
N THR A 110 -2.11 14.79 4.29
CA THR A 110 -1.76 16.22 4.30
C THR A 110 -2.92 17.13 4.75
N SER A 111 -4.17 16.68 4.68
CA SER A 111 -5.33 17.42 5.17
C SER A 111 -5.64 17.09 6.63
N ALA A 112 -6.01 15.85 6.92
CA ALA A 112 -6.48 15.41 8.24
C ALA A 112 -5.40 14.79 9.14
N GLY A 113 -4.23 14.41 8.59
CA GLY A 113 -3.21 13.63 9.29
C GLY A 113 -2.77 14.21 10.64
N GLN A 114 -2.69 15.55 10.76
CA GLN A 114 -2.38 16.18 12.04
C GLN A 114 -3.47 15.91 13.10
N ALA A 115 -4.75 16.01 12.72
CA ALA A 115 -5.86 15.72 13.64
C ALA A 115 -5.92 14.22 13.97
N VAL A 116 -5.63 13.36 12.99
CA VAL A 116 -5.51 11.91 13.20
C VAL A 116 -4.45 11.61 14.27
N GLN A 117 -3.27 12.20 14.15
CA GLN A 117 -2.20 12.01 15.13
C GLN A 117 -2.55 12.59 16.49
N GLN A 118 -3.08 13.81 16.58
CA GLN A 118 -3.45 14.45 17.85
C GLN A 118 -4.47 13.64 18.64
N LEU A 119 -5.44 13.01 17.98
CA LEU A 119 -6.42 12.14 18.64
C LEU A 119 -5.79 10.84 19.14
N ALA A 120 -4.81 10.30 18.45
CA ALA A 120 -4.04 9.15 18.94
C ALA A 120 -3.14 9.54 20.13
N ASP A 121 -2.43 10.67 20.06
CA ASP A 121 -1.57 11.18 21.11
C ASP A 121 -2.38 11.49 22.41
N SER A 122 -3.62 11.97 22.25
CA SER A 122 -4.54 12.19 23.38
C SER A 122 -5.12 10.89 23.96
N GLY A 123 -4.89 9.74 23.33
CA GLY A 123 -5.42 8.45 23.74
C GLY A 123 -6.89 8.22 23.38
N THR A 124 -7.45 9.00 22.45
CA THR A 124 -8.81 8.76 21.94
C THR A 124 -8.90 7.40 21.25
N TYR A 125 -7.89 7.06 20.44
CA TYR A 125 -7.70 5.76 19.83
C TYR A 125 -6.21 5.46 19.63
N LYS A 126 -5.87 4.21 19.38
CA LYS A 126 -4.60 3.81 18.75
C LYS A 126 -4.81 3.68 17.23
N ILE A 127 -3.75 3.91 16.45
CA ILE A 127 -3.78 3.74 15.00
C ILE A 127 -3.12 2.41 14.65
N GLU A 128 -3.78 1.60 13.83
CA GLU A 128 -3.21 0.42 13.18
C GLU A 128 -3.02 0.71 11.69
N TYR A 129 -1.76 0.88 11.27
CA TYR A 129 -1.39 1.07 9.87
C TYR A 129 -1.23 -0.28 9.19
N HIS A 130 -2.02 -0.52 8.15
CA HIS A 130 -1.95 -1.64 7.23
C HIS A 130 -1.44 -1.14 5.88
N LEU A 131 -0.13 -1.21 5.69
CA LEU A 131 0.52 -0.61 4.53
C LEU A 131 0.43 -1.53 3.31
N ALA A 132 0.31 -0.93 2.14
CA ALA A 132 0.18 -1.59 0.85
C ALA A 132 1.38 -1.27 -0.06
N ALA A 133 1.51 -2.02 -1.13
CA ALA A 133 2.43 -1.73 -2.23
C ALA A 133 1.87 -2.21 -3.58
N PHE A 134 0.54 -2.19 -3.72
CA PHE A 134 -0.13 -2.66 -4.93
C PHE A 134 0.07 -1.72 -6.14
N LEU A 135 0.42 -0.45 -5.91
CA LEU A 135 0.69 0.48 -6.99
C LEU A 135 1.96 0.12 -7.77
N ASP A 136 2.93 -0.54 -7.14
CA ASP A 136 4.07 -1.11 -7.86
C ASP A 136 3.64 -2.20 -8.85
N ASP A 137 2.64 -3.02 -8.46
CA ASP A 137 2.11 -4.08 -9.32
C ASP A 137 1.23 -3.52 -10.44
N ASN A 138 0.51 -2.41 -10.19
CA ASN A 138 -0.43 -1.82 -11.13
C ASN A 138 0.23 -0.88 -12.14
N LEU A 139 1.21 -0.09 -11.69
CA LEU A 139 1.85 0.96 -12.50
C LEU A 139 3.28 0.59 -12.90
N GLY A 140 3.82 -0.49 -12.35
CA GLY A 140 5.22 -0.84 -12.46
C GLY A 140 6.11 -0.04 -11.51
N GLY A 141 7.39 -0.39 -11.45
CA GLY A 141 8.35 0.22 -10.53
C GLY A 141 8.47 -0.54 -9.20
N LYS A 142 9.05 0.15 -8.22
CA LYS A 142 9.33 -0.41 -6.88
C LYS A 142 9.14 0.63 -5.75
N GLY A 143 8.60 1.80 -6.04
CA GLY A 143 8.54 2.94 -5.13
C GLY A 143 7.71 2.67 -3.88
N SER A 144 6.55 1.99 -3.99
CA SER A 144 5.74 1.63 -2.83
C SER A 144 6.52 0.70 -1.89
N ARG A 145 7.14 -0.37 -2.43
CA ARG A 145 7.92 -1.33 -1.62
C ARG A 145 9.19 -0.70 -1.04
N THR A 146 9.87 0.18 -1.80
CA THR A 146 11.06 0.87 -1.32
C THR A 146 10.73 1.83 -0.18
N ALA A 147 9.67 2.64 -0.31
CA ALA A 147 9.19 3.52 0.76
C ALA A 147 8.74 2.72 1.99
N LEU A 148 8.00 1.63 1.79
CA LEU A 148 7.56 0.74 2.86
C LEU A 148 8.74 0.08 3.60
N ALA A 149 9.75 -0.41 2.87
CA ALA A 149 10.95 -0.97 3.49
C ALA A 149 11.73 0.07 4.30
N ALA A 150 11.82 1.30 3.80
CA ALA A 150 12.44 2.41 4.53
C ALA A 150 11.62 2.83 5.76
N ALA A 151 10.29 2.81 5.66
CA ALA A 151 9.41 3.01 6.83
C ALA A 151 9.61 1.88 7.86
N GLY A 152 9.87 0.64 7.43
CA GLY A 152 10.30 -0.44 8.30
C GLY A 152 11.63 -0.16 9.01
N ALA A 153 12.62 0.41 8.31
CA ALA A 153 13.88 0.82 8.91
C ALA A 153 13.69 1.97 9.93
N ALA A 154 12.73 2.87 9.70
CA ALA A 154 12.36 3.90 10.67
C ALA A 154 11.66 3.29 11.90
N LEU A 155 10.77 2.34 11.67
CA LEU A 155 10.06 1.61 12.73
C LEU A 155 11.03 0.85 13.64
N ASP A 156 12.10 0.28 13.08
CA ASP A 156 13.16 -0.40 13.85
C ASP A 156 13.85 0.53 14.85
N GLN A 157 13.87 1.84 14.59
CA GLN A 157 14.38 2.86 15.51
C GLN A 157 13.31 3.41 16.47
N GLY A 158 12.04 3.02 16.30
CA GLY A 158 10.94 3.42 17.15
C GLY A 158 9.71 3.88 16.38
N VAL A 159 8.55 3.72 17.00
CA VAL A 159 7.26 4.08 16.42
C VAL A 159 7.16 5.58 16.12
N ASP A 160 7.74 6.44 16.96
CA ASP A 160 7.77 7.89 16.72
C ASP A 160 8.62 8.24 15.48
N GLN A 161 9.72 7.53 15.24
CA GLN A 161 10.55 7.73 14.05
C GLN A 161 9.81 7.27 12.80
N PHE A 162 9.10 6.14 12.88
CA PHE A 162 8.19 5.70 11.82
C PHE A 162 7.16 6.78 11.50
N LYS A 163 6.42 7.28 12.51
CA LYS A 163 5.34 8.27 12.28
C LYS A 163 5.86 9.57 11.65
N LYS A 164 6.96 10.11 12.16
CA LYS A 164 7.59 11.31 11.57
C LYS A 164 8.02 11.07 10.13
N PHE A 165 8.59 9.90 9.84
CA PHE A 165 9.04 9.59 8.49
C PHE A 165 7.87 9.31 7.53
N HIS A 166 6.84 8.65 7.99
CA HIS A 166 5.57 8.47 7.29
C HIS A 166 5.00 9.83 6.81
N ASP A 167 4.94 10.84 7.70
CA ASP A 167 4.46 12.18 7.36
C ASP A 167 5.37 12.87 6.33
N VAL A 168 6.68 12.72 6.48
CA VAL A 168 7.66 13.26 5.52
C VAL A 168 7.48 12.61 4.15
N LEU A 169 7.24 11.30 4.07
CA LEU A 169 7.00 10.61 2.81
C LEU A 169 5.75 11.16 2.11
N TYR A 170 4.62 11.28 2.80
CA TYR A 170 3.40 11.83 2.21
C TYR A 170 3.53 13.31 1.82
N ALA A 171 4.15 14.13 2.67
CA ALA A 171 4.39 15.55 2.37
C ALA A 171 5.30 15.77 1.15
N ASN A 172 6.13 14.79 0.79
CA ASN A 172 7.08 14.87 -0.33
C ASN A 172 6.83 13.79 -1.39
N GLN A 173 5.60 13.26 -1.45
CA GLN A 173 5.24 12.21 -2.38
C GLN A 173 5.42 12.66 -3.83
N PRO A 174 6.15 11.92 -4.67
CA PRO A 174 6.27 12.19 -6.09
C PRO A 174 4.94 11.94 -6.81
N ALA A 175 4.84 12.39 -8.07
CA ALA A 175 3.68 12.06 -8.90
C ALA A 175 3.51 10.54 -9.01
N GLU A 176 2.27 10.04 -8.97
CA GLU A 176 1.93 8.61 -8.96
C GLU A 176 2.57 7.82 -10.11
N THR A 177 2.62 8.44 -11.29
CA THR A 177 3.21 7.86 -12.51
C THR A 177 4.73 7.86 -12.51
N SER A 178 5.35 8.60 -11.57
CA SER A 178 6.79 8.64 -11.36
C SER A 178 7.16 7.63 -10.29
N ASP A 179 8.14 6.78 -10.54
CA ASP A 179 8.65 5.83 -9.54
C ASP A 179 9.67 6.50 -8.59
N GLY A 180 9.41 7.77 -8.18
CA GLY A 180 10.40 8.60 -7.47
C GLY A 180 10.82 8.06 -6.11
N PHE A 181 9.98 7.28 -5.42
CA PHE A 181 10.38 6.56 -4.21
C PHE A 181 11.18 5.27 -4.49
N GLY A 182 11.28 4.85 -5.74
CA GLY A 182 12.19 3.78 -6.15
C GLY A 182 13.67 4.16 -6.10
N ASP A 183 13.98 5.47 -6.00
CA ASP A 183 15.33 5.98 -5.81
C ASP A 183 15.71 6.01 -4.32
N THR A 184 16.62 5.14 -3.92
CA THR A 184 17.14 5.03 -2.56
C THR A 184 17.78 6.35 -2.08
N ASN A 185 18.44 7.12 -2.95
CA ASN A 185 19.02 8.39 -2.57
C ASN A 185 17.94 9.41 -2.18
N ARG A 186 16.81 9.42 -2.91
CA ARG A 186 15.66 10.24 -2.56
C ARG A 186 15.08 9.87 -1.20
N ILE A 187 14.96 8.58 -0.90
CA ILE A 187 14.53 8.09 0.41
C ILE A 187 15.47 8.58 1.52
N LEU A 188 16.79 8.46 1.33
CA LEU A 188 17.79 8.92 2.30
C LEU A 188 17.82 10.46 2.46
N GLU A 189 17.55 11.21 1.40
CA GLU A 189 17.35 12.66 1.48
C GLU A 189 16.15 13.01 2.37
N LEU A 190 15.02 12.35 2.15
CA LEU A 190 13.80 12.56 2.94
C LEU A 190 13.97 12.16 4.40
N ALA A 191 14.67 11.06 4.68
CA ALA A 191 15.01 10.65 6.03
C ALA A 191 15.84 11.72 6.77
N GLY A 192 16.67 12.48 6.06
CA GLY A 192 17.42 13.60 6.61
C GLY A 192 16.54 14.74 7.15
N LYS A 193 15.25 14.81 6.75
CA LYS A 193 14.28 15.79 7.28
C LYS A 193 13.71 15.38 8.64
N VAL A 194 13.91 14.13 9.06
CA VAL A 194 13.48 13.64 10.38
C VAL A 194 14.64 13.67 11.34
N PRO A 195 14.60 14.50 12.39
CA PRO A 195 15.68 14.59 13.36
C PRO A 195 16.03 13.24 13.98
N GLY A 196 17.30 12.87 13.90
CA GLY A 196 17.83 11.63 14.50
C GLY A 196 17.55 10.34 13.73
N LEU A 197 16.76 10.35 12.63
CA LEU A 197 16.42 9.14 11.89
C LEU A 197 17.58 8.64 11.01
N LYS A 198 18.27 9.54 10.28
CA LYS A 198 19.30 9.16 9.32
C LYS A 198 20.60 8.74 10.01
N THR A 199 20.54 7.68 10.81
CA THR A 199 21.69 7.05 11.45
C THR A 199 22.48 6.18 10.45
N ALA A 200 23.69 5.72 10.85
CA ALA A 200 24.43 4.75 10.05
C ALA A 200 23.65 3.43 9.86
N ALA A 201 22.94 2.97 10.91
CA ALA A 201 22.13 1.77 10.86
C ALA A 201 20.94 1.92 9.89
N PHE A 202 20.20 3.04 9.96
CA PHE A 202 19.12 3.35 9.02
C PHE A 202 19.63 3.41 7.57
N THR A 203 20.72 4.17 7.35
CA THR A 203 21.31 4.32 6.01
C THR A 203 21.72 2.98 5.44
N LYS A 204 22.37 2.13 6.23
CA LYS A 204 22.76 0.78 5.83
C LYS A 204 21.53 -0.07 5.48
N ALA A 205 20.51 -0.10 6.37
CA ALA A 205 19.30 -0.90 6.16
C ALA A 205 18.57 -0.50 4.87
N VAL A 206 18.47 0.81 4.57
CA VAL A 206 17.85 1.31 3.35
C VAL A 206 18.68 0.99 2.11
N THR A 207 20.00 1.18 2.18
CA THR A 207 20.92 0.93 1.05
C THR A 207 20.99 -0.55 0.68
N GLU A 208 21.04 -1.43 1.69
CA GLU A 208 21.11 -2.88 1.50
C GLU A 208 19.73 -3.51 1.30
N GLY A 209 18.62 -2.77 1.45
CA GLY A 209 17.28 -3.28 1.29
C GLY A 209 16.87 -4.30 2.37
N THR A 210 17.41 -4.16 3.59
CA THR A 210 17.22 -5.11 4.71
C THR A 210 15.75 -5.47 4.93
N TYR A 211 14.84 -4.50 4.82
CA TYR A 211 13.42 -4.70 5.07
C TYR A 211 12.57 -4.89 3.81
N LEU A 212 13.15 -5.05 2.62
CA LEU A 212 12.40 -5.36 1.39
C LEU A 212 11.63 -6.70 1.47
N PRO A 213 12.18 -7.79 2.05
CA PRO A 213 11.42 -9.01 2.27
C PRO A 213 10.22 -8.80 3.21
N TRP A 214 10.38 -8.00 4.27
CA TRP A 214 9.29 -7.63 5.17
C TRP A 214 8.24 -6.77 4.45
N ALA A 215 8.64 -5.76 3.69
CA ALA A 215 7.73 -4.93 2.90
C ALA A 215 6.90 -5.78 1.91
N SER A 216 7.51 -6.80 1.31
CA SER A 216 6.78 -7.75 0.45
C SER A 216 5.77 -8.60 1.24
N LYS A 217 6.09 -8.99 2.48
CA LYS A 217 5.19 -9.70 3.37
C LYS A 217 4.00 -8.80 3.78
N VAL A 218 4.23 -7.54 4.11
CA VAL A 218 3.20 -6.54 4.44
C VAL A 218 2.27 -6.30 3.25
N ALA A 219 2.82 -6.08 2.05
CA ALA A 219 2.05 -5.92 0.82
C ALA A 219 1.16 -7.16 0.53
N LYS A 220 1.68 -8.37 0.77
CA LYS A 220 0.91 -9.60 0.63
C LYS A 220 -0.23 -9.68 1.66
N ALA A 221 0.01 -9.27 2.91
CA ALA A 221 -1.02 -9.22 3.95
C ALA A 221 -2.14 -8.25 3.57
N PHE A 222 -1.81 -7.05 3.02
CA PHE A 222 -2.80 -6.13 2.47
C PHE A 222 -3.64 -6.80 1.36
N ASN A 223 -3.01 -7.45 0.39
CA ASN A 223 -3.72 -8.10 -0.72
C ASN A 223 -4.69 -9.20 -0.25
N SER A 224 -4.47 -9.76 0.94
CA SER A 224 -5.31 -10.79 1.56
C SER A 224 -6.33 -10.22 2.56
N SER A 225 -6.33 -8.91 2.82
CA SER A 225 -7.19 -8.27 3.84
C SER A 225 -8.65 -8.10 3.43
N GLY A 226 -8.97 -8.28 2.14
CA GLY A 226 -10.29 -8.00 1.57
C GLY A 226 -10.55 -6.50 1.32
N VAL A 227 -9.59 -5.61 1.61
CA VAL A 227 -9.65 -4.18 1.28
C VAL A 227 -9.22 -3.98 -0.16
N ASN A 228 -10.02 -3.26 -0.95
CA ASN A 228 -9.84 -3.14 -2.39
C ASN A 228 -9.28 -1.79 -2.85
N GLY A 229 -8.93 -0.90 -1.92
CA GLY A 229 -8.41 0.42 -2.26
C GLY A 229 -7.91 1.21 -1.06
N THR A 230 -7.10 2.22 -1.35
CA THR A 230 -6.50 3.13 -0.36
C THR A 230 -6.81 4.59 -0.70
N PRO A 231 -6.96 5.47 0.32
CA PRO A 231 -7.02 5.10 1.71
C PRO A 231 -8.34 4.42 2.07
N THR A 232 -8.30 3.45 2.98
CA THR A 232 -9.49 2.96 3.67
C THR A 232 -9.28 3.19 5.16
N VAL A 233 -10.17 3.94 5.78
CA VAL A 233 -10.10 4.31 7.21
C VAL A 233 -11.29 3.72 7.94
N LYS A 234 -11.03 3.04 9.05
CA LYS A 234 -12.07 2.42 9.88
C LYS A 234 -11.86 2.77 11.35
N LEU A 235 -12.92 3.08 12.07
CA LEU A 235 -12.91 3.19 13.52
C LEU A 235 -13.69 2.01 14.10
N ASP A 236 -13.04 1.19 14.92
CA ASP A 236 -13.60 -0.05 15.48
C ASP A 236 -14.27 -0.94 14.43
N GLY A 237 -13.63 -1.05 13.26
CA GLY A 237 -14.13 -1.81 12.11
C GLY A 237 -15.16 -1.10 11.23
N ARG A 238 -15.75 0.03 11.66
CA ARG A 238 -16.71 0.82 10.87
C ARG A 238 -15.97 1.74 9.91
N THR A 239 -16.25 1.64 8.61
CA THR A 239 -15.63 2.51 7.59
C THR A 239 -16.05 3.96 7.78
N LEU A 240 -15.09 4.87 7.79
CA LEU A 240 -15.27 6.31 7.85
C LEU A 240 -15.23 6.92 6.44
N SER A 241 -16.14 7.87 6.16
CA SER A 241 -16.09 8.67 4.94
C SER A 241 -15.16 9.87 5.16
N VAL A 242 -13.88 9.69 4.85
CA VAL A 242 -12.85 10.74 5.00
C VAL A 242 -12.70 11.63 3.76
N PHE A 243 -13.56 11.44 2.78
CA PHE A 243 -13.74 12.31 1.60
C PHE A 243 -15.20 12.66 1.44
N ASP A 244 -15.49 13.87 0.96
CA ASP A 244 -16.84 14.33 0.64
C ASP A 244 -17.33 13.76 -0.71
N GLY A 245 -18.58 14.06 -1.07
CA GLY A 245 -19.19 13.60 -2.32
C GLY A 245 -18.53 14.16 -3.59
N ALA A 246 -17.67 15.19 -3.47
CA ALA A 246 -16.87 15.74 -4.55
C ALA A 246 -15.45 15.16 -4.61
N GLY A 247 -15.11 14.24 -3.69
CA GLY A 247 -13.80 13.62 -3.59
C GLY A 247 -12.76 14.50 -2.90
N LYS A 248 -13.17 15.52 -2.15
CA LYS A 248 -12.29 16.38 -1.38
C LYS A 248 -12.06 15.79 0.01
N PRO A 249 -10.82 15.72 0.52
CA PRO A 249 -10.56 15.21 1.85
C PRO A 249 -11.19 16.09 2.93
N VAL A 250 -11.62 15.49 4.03
CA VAL A 250 -12.15 16.20 5.20
C VAL A 250 -11.08 17.11 5.82
N THR A 251 -11.50 18.25 6.35
CA THR A 251 -10.59 19.12 7.12
C THR A 251 -10.30 18.52 8.49
N PRO A 252 -9.28 19.02 9.22
CA PRO A 252 -8.98 18.56 10.58
C PRO A 252 -10.18 18.68 11.53
N GLU A 253 -10.98 19.74 11.42
CA GLU A 253 -12.18 19.97 12.24
C GLU A 253 -13.29 18.98 11.87
N GLN A 254 -13.52 18.77 10.57
CA GLN A 254 -14.50 17.79 10.07
C GLN A 254 -14.14 16.39 10.50
N TYR A 255 -12.84 16.02 10.42
CA TYR A 255 -12.36 14.74 10.87
C TYR A 255 -12.60 14.55 12.38
N THR A 256 -12.24 15.55 13.20
CA THR A 256 -12.47 15.50 14.65
C THR A 256 -13.96 15.35 15.00
N ALA A 257 -14.83 16.06 14.28
CA ALA A 257 -16.28 15.96 14.46
C ALA A 257 -16.79 14.56 14.05
N LEU A 258 -16.28 14.00 12.94
CA LEU A 258 -16.61 12.66 12.48
C LEU A 258 -16.25 11.60 13.53
N ILE A 259 -15.05 11.68 14.11
CA ILE A 259 -14.61 10.75 15.16
C ILE A 259 -15.53 10.85 16.38
N ARG A 260 -15.80 12.07 16.87
CA ARG A 260 -16.67 12.29 18.04
C ARG A 260 -18.08 11.72 17.83
N SER A 261 -18.67 11.96 16.67
CA SER A 261 -20.00 11.43 16.33
C SER A 261 -20.00 9.89 16.20
N THR A 262 -18.90 9.30 15.76
CA THR A 262 -18.80 7.85 15.60
C THR A 262 -18.62 7.13 16.94
N ILE A 263 -17.91 7.74 17.90
CA ILE A 263 -17.68 7.19 19.24
C ILE A 263 -18.91 7.42 20.15
N GLY A 264 -19.61 8.55 19.99
CA GLY A 264 -20.72 8.97 20.85
C GLY A 264 -22.08 8.41 20.46
N GLY A 265 -22.19 7.67 19.37
CA GLY A 265 -23.41 7.00 18.91
C GLY A 265 -23.31 5.51 19.09
#